data_e120320efd484429593792249724f765
#
_entry.id   e120320efd484429593792249724f765
#
_cell.length_a   1.000
_cell.length_b   1.000
_cell.length_c   1.000
_cell.angle_alpha   90.00
_cell.angle_beta   90.00
_cell.angle_gamma   90.00
#
_symmetry.space_group_name_H-M   'P 1'
#
loop_
_entity.id
_entity.type
_entity.pdbx_description
1 polymer ?
#
loop_
_entity_poly.entity_id
_entity_poly.type
_entity_poly.pdbx_seq_one_letter_code
_entity_poly.pdbx_strand_id
1 'polypeptide(L)'
;LDAYLADHAFLLAALLEWMQSEYRGEDMEFELALADALLEHFEDRAQGGFFFTRHDHETLIHRPKPGHDSATPSGNGVAAVALQRLALLSGEPRYAAAAQRTLRLFQPQFMRQPGGCAALLEALEEWLTPPRLVLLRGPESEVLAWQARLRELNLSGTLTLVLPNTTTGLPAVLDKPESDQVNAWVCSGVSCLAPLEHWPQLERILLEQDFG
;
A
#
# COMPACT_ATOMS: atom_id res chain seq x y z
N LEU A 1 16.36 -19.34 9.38
CA LEU A 1 16.66 -18.91 8.01
C LEU A 1 16.53 -17.39 7.96
N ASP A 2 17.59 -16.71 7.58
CA ASP A 2 17.55 -15.26 7.43
C ASP A 2 16.77 -14.93 6.15
N ALA A 3 15.66 -14.21 6.30
CA ALA A 3 14.86 -13.76 5.17
C ALA A 3 15.56 -12.60 4.44
N TYR A 4 15.38 -12.54 3.13
CA TYR A 4 15.93 -11.50 2.26
C TYR A 4 14.93 -10.36 2.02
N LEU A 5 15.37 -9.29 1.38
CA LEU A 5 14.53 -8.16 0.99
C LEU A 5 13.23 -8.61 0.30
N ALA A 6 13.35 -9.51 -0.67
CA ALA A 6 12.19 -9.96 -1.45
C ALA A 6 11.13 -10.65 -0.57
N ASP A 7 11.55 -11.48 0.40
CA ASP A 7 10.63 -12.19 1.29
C ASP A 7 9.77 -11.21 2.10
N HIS A 8 10.38 -10.16 2.66
CA HIS A 8 9.66 -9.13 3.39
C HIS A 8 8.76 -8.29 2.49
N ALA A 9 9.28 -7.85 1.34
CA ALA A 9 8.56 -6.98 0.42
C ALA A 9 7.32 -7.67 -0.17
N PHE A 10 7.47 -8.91 -0.64
CA PHE A 10 6.36 -9.69 -1.20
C PHE A 10 5.32 -10.06 -0.14
N LEU A 11 5.76 -10.42 1.07
CA LEU A 11 4.83 -10.72 2.16
C LEU A 11 4.03 -9.48 2.56
N LEU A 12 4.69 -8.32 2.71
CA LEU A 12 4.02 -7.06 3.00
C LEU A 12 3.00 -6.71 1.91
N ALA A 13 3.39 -6.81 0.63
CA ALA A 13 2.48 -6.54 -0.48
C ALA A 13 1.28 -7.49 -0.49
N ALA A 14 1.49 -8.78 -0.22
CA ALA A 14 0.42 -9.77 -0.16
C ALA A 14 -0.57 -9.51 0.99
N LEU A 15 -0.07 -9.10 2.16
CA LEU A 15 -0.92 -8.76 3.30
C LEU A 15 -1.77 -7.51 3.02
N LEU A 16 -1.20 -6.48 2.42
CA LEU A 16 -1.94 -5.27 2.01
C LEU A 16 -3.05 -5.57 0.99
N GLU A 17 -2.84 -6.53 0.09
CA GLU A 17 -3.91 -7.01 -0.81
C GLU A 17 -4.94 -7.85 -0.04
N TRP A 18 -4.50 -8.69 0.88
CA TRP A 18 -5.40 -9.49 1.72
C TRP A 18 -6.32 -8.63 2.58
N MET A 19 -5.79 -7.55 3.17
CA MET A 19 -6.52 -6.60 3.99
C MET A 19 -7.73 -5.98 3.27
N GLN A 20 -7.69 -5.82 1.95
CA GLN A 20 -8.82 -5.36 1.17
C GLN A 20 -9.99 -6.37 1.13
N SER A 21 -9.73 -7.63 1.43
CA SER A 21 -10.76 -8.67 1.57
C SER A 21 -11.37 -8.70 2.96
N GLU A 22 -10.53 -8.60 3.98
CA GLU A 22 -10.92 -8.63 5.39
C GLU A 22 -9.88 -7.86 6.21
N TYR A 23 -10.28 -6.76 6.85
CA TYR A 23 -9.40 -6.01 7.74
C TYR A 23 -9.33 -6.68 9.12
N ARG A 24 -8.11 -6.89 9.61
CA ARG A 24 -7.82 -7.32 10.98
C ARG A 24 -6.73 -6.42 11.57
N GLY A 25 -6.93 -5.95 12.80
CA GLY A 25 -5.93 -5.14 13.50
C GLY A 25 -4.59 -5.87 13.68
N GLU A 26 -4.62 -7.19 13.90
CA GLU A 26 -3.42 -8.04 14.02
C GLU A 26 -2.59 -8.06 12.71
N ASP A 27 -3.26 -8.09 11.56
CA ASP A 27 -2.57 -8.06 10.26
C ASP A 27 -1.90 -6.70 10.05
N MET A 28 -2.57 -5.59 10.40
CA MET A 28 -2.01 -4.25 10.36
C MET A 28 -0.77 -4.12 11.28
N GLU A 29 -0.83 -4.65 12.50
CA GLU A 29 0.34 -4.66 13.40
C GLU A 29 1.51 -5.45 12.80
N PHE A 30 1.24 -6.57 12.16
CA PHE A 30 2.25 -7.38 11.50
C PHE A 30 2.83 -6.69 10.26
N GLU A 31 2.01 -6.03 9.46
CA GLU A 31 2.47 -5.22 8.31
C GLU A 31 3.38 -4.07 8.74
N LEU A 32 3.02 -3.37 9.82
CA LEU A 32 3.88 -2.35 10.41
C LEU A 32 5.22 -2.94 10.87
N ALA A 33 5.21 -4.10 11.53
CA ALA A 33 6.44 -4.77 11.95
C ALA A 33 7.31 -5.21 10.76
N LEU A 34 6.72 -5.71 9.67
CA LEU A 34 7.46 -6.06 8.44
C LEU A 34 8.08 -4.83 7.78
N ALA A 35 7.32 -3.73 7.70
CA ALA A 35 7.81 -2.48 7.14
C ALA A 35 8.94 -1.88 7.99
N ASP A 36 8.82 -1.94 9.32
CA ASP A 36 9.88 -1.51 10.22
C ASP A 36 11.14 -2.35 10.07
N ALA A 37 10.99 -3.66 9.91
CA ALA A 37 12.12 -4.55 9.62
C ALA A 37 12.80 -4.20 8.27
N LEU A 38 12.03 -3.83 7.24
CA LEU A 38 12.59 -3.34 5.98
C LEU A 38 13.44 -2.08 6.19
N LEU A 39 12.92 -1.09 6.92
CA LEU A 39 13.62 0.16 7.19
C LEU A 39 14.83 -0.02 8.11
N GLU A 40 14.75 -0.89 9.09
CA GLU A 40 15.81 -1.11 10.07
C GLU A 40 16.95 -1.95 9.49
N HIS A 41 16.63 -3.02 8.79
CA HIS A 41 17.62 -4.03 8.43
C HIS A 41 18.10 -3.99 6.97
N PHE A 42 17.34 -3.34 6.07
CA PHE A 42 17.67 -3.38 4.65
C PHE A 42 17.88 -1.99 4.02
N GLU A 43 17.30 -0.92 4.58
CA GLU A 43 17.34 0.41 3.96
C GLU A 43 18.74 1.01 3.94
N ASP A 44 19.16 1.52 2.80
CA ASP A 44 20.28 2.48 2.71
C ASP A 44 19.75 3.91 2.86
N ARG A 45 19.75 4.40 4.08
CA ARG A 45 19.26 5.76 4.38
C ARG A 45 20.06 6.87 3.74
N ALA A 46 21.32 6.59 3.38
CA ALA A 46 22.21 7.59 2.79
C ALA A 46 21.98 7.77 1.29
N GLN A 47 21.81 6.66 0.57
CA GLN A 47 21.67 6.67 -0.89
C GLN A 47 20.25 6.31 -1.36
N GLY A 48 19.42 5.79 -0.48
CA GLY A 48 18.10 5.25 -0.80
C GLY A 48 18.13 3.80 -1.29
N GLY A 49 16.93 3.22 -1.40
CA GLY A 49 16.76 1.83 -1.77
C GLY A 49 17.13 0.85 -0.65
N PHE A 50 16.90 -0.42 -0.93
CA PHE A 50 17.09 -1.49 0.02
C PHE A 50 18.14 -2.47 -0.50
N PHE A 51 19.06 -2.87 0.38
CA PHE A 51 20.00 -3.94 0.08
C PHE A 51 19.28 -5.30 0.00
N PHE A 52 19.81 -6.21 -0.80
CA PHE A 52 19.25 -7.56 -0.91
C PHE A 52 19.31 -8.35 0.39
N THR A 53 20.41 -8.15 1.19
CA THR A 53 20.64 -8.81 2.48
C THR A 53 20.52 -7.81 3.63
N ARG A 54 20.20 -8.31 4.81
CA ARG A 54 20.18 -7.53 6.07
C ARG A 54 21.54 -6.90 6.38
N HIS A 55 21.54 -5.84 7.20
CA HIS A 55 22.78 -5.19 7.65
C HIS A 55 23.66 -6.08 8.54
N ASP A 56 23.03 -6.99 9.28
CA ASP A 56 23.67 -7.95 10.19
C ASP A 56 23.97 -9.33 9.54
N HIS A 57 23.79 -9.44 8.23
CA HIS A 57 24.18 -10.64 7.47
C HIS A 57 25.70 -10.81 7.47
N GLU A 58 26.18 -12.03 7.17
CA GLU A 58 27.63 -12.26 7.00
C GLU A 58 28.26 -11.24 6.04
N THR A 59 29.54 -10.93 6.26
CA THR A 59 30.23 -9.93 5.45
C THR A 59 30.37 -10.42 4.01
N LEU A 60 29.64 -9.77 3.11
CA LEU A 60 29.70 -10.02 1.67
C LEU A 60 30.67 -9.04 0.99
N ILE A 61 31.38 -9.53 -0.06
CA ILE A 61 32.25 -8.70 -0.90
C ILE A 61 31.44 -7.57 -1.56
N HIS A 62 30.17 -7.84 -1.91
CA HIS A 62 29.25 -6.88 -2.51
C HIS A 62 27.84 -7.10 -1.98
N ARG A 63 27.18 -6.02 -1.57
CA ARG A 63 25.77 -6.01 -1.17
C ARG A 63 24.97 -5.28 -2.25
N PRO A 64 24.29 -6.01 -3.15
CA PRO A 64 23.52 -5.40 -4.22
C PRO A 64 22.23 -4.77 -3.71
N LYS A 65 21.77 -3.74 -4.42
CA LYS A 65 20.42 -3.21 -4.37
C LYS A 65 19.73 -3.51 -5.71
N PRO A 66 18.99 -4.64 -5.82
CA PRO A 66 18.37 -5.02 -7.08
C PRO A 66 17.20 -4.09 -7.42
N GLY A 67 17.26 -3.45 -8.60
CA GLY A 67 16.18 -2.61 -9.14
C GLY A 67 15.70 -3.08 -10.50
N HIS A 68 16.25 -4.21 -11.01
CA HIS A 68 15.85 -4.80 -12.29
C HIS A 68 14.94 -6.01 -12.03
N ASP A 69 13.84 -6.07 -12.75
CA ASP A 69 12.95 -7.22 -12.72
C ASP A 69 13.59 -8.39 -13.49
N SER A 70 13.36 -9.60 -13.02
CA SER A 70 13.78 -10.83 -13.67
C SER A 70 12.56 -11.72 -13.93
N ALA A 71 12.60 -13.00 -13.58
CA ALA A 71 11.41 -13.86 -13.57
C ALA A 71 10.38 -13.43 -12.50
N THR A 72 10.84 -12.68 -11.50
CA THR A 72 10.01 -12.04 -10.47
C THR A 72 10.27 -10.54 -10.46
N PRO A 73 9.31 -9.69 -10.01
CA PRO A 73 9.52 -8.27 -9.79
C PRO A 73 10.70 -8.01 -8.85
N SER A 74 11.33 -6.85 -8.97
CA SER A 74 12.43 -6.47 -8.08
C SER A 74 11.93 -6.20 -6.66
N GLY A 75 12.64 -6.71 -5.64
CA GLY A 75 12.30 -6.47 -4.24
C GLY A 75 12.24 -4.98 -3.88
N ASN A 76 13.06 -4.13 -4.51
CA ASN A 76 13.01 -2.68 -4.31
C ASN A 76 11.75 -2.05 -4.92
N GLY A 77 11.29 -2.52 -6.08
CA GLY A 77 10.05 -2.05 -6.70
C GLY A 77 8.84 -2.42 -5.84
N VAL A 78 8.73 -3.70 -5.48
CA VAL A 78 7.63 -4.19 -4.63
C VAL A 78 7.63 -3.51 -3.25
N ALA A 79 8.79 -3.34 -2.61
CA ALA A 79 8.89 -2.62 -1.34
C ALA A 79 8.43 -1.16 -1.48
N ALA A 80 8.77 -0.48 -2.59
CA ALA A 80 8.36 0.90 -2.80
C ALA A 80 6.84 1.04 -2.96
N VAL A 81 6.17 0.14 -3.72
CA VAL A 81 4.69 0.09 -3.82
C VAL A 81 4.08 -0.17 -2.45
N ALA A 82 4.51 -1.24 -1.78
CA ALA A 82 3.92 -1.66 -0.52
C ALA A 82 4.08 -0.60 0.58
N LEU A 83 5.24 0.06 0.67
CA LEU A 83 5.48 1.11 1.65
C LEU A 83 4.65 2.38 1.37
N GLN A 84 4.38 2.73 0.11
CA GLN A 84 3.47 3.83 -0.23
C GLN A 84 2.04 3.54 0.22
N ARG A 85 1.55 2.34 -0.09
CA ARG A 85 0.21 1.89 0.32
C ARG A 85 0.08 1.83 1.85
N LEU A 86 1.10 1.26 2.53
CA LEU A 86 1.10 1.22 3.99
C LEU A 86 1.14 2.62 4.61
N ALA A 87 1.88 3.56 4.03
CA ALA A 87 1.89 4.96 4.49
C ALA A 87 0.50 5.59 4.41
N LEU A 88 -0.25 5.29 3.34
CA LEU A 88 -1.62 5.78 3.15
C LEU A 88 -2.57 5.17 4.19
N LEU A 89 -2.42 3.87 4.50
CA LEU A 89 -3.31 3.14 5.40
C LEU A 89 -2.98 3.34 6.88
N SER A 90 -1.71 3.53 7.22
CA SER A 90 -1.27 3.73 8.61
C SER A 90 -1.19 5.21 9.03
N GLY A 91 -1.05 6.11 8.05
CA GLY A 91 -0.73 7.53 8.32
C GLY A 91 0.73 7.80 8.68
N GLU A 92 1.63 6.81 8.55
CA GLU A 92 3.04 6.90 8.92
C GLU A 92 3.91 7.41 7.75
N PRO A 93 4.34 8.69 7.74
CA PRO A 93 5.02 9.29 6.59
C PRO A 93 6.43 8.71 6.32
N ARG A 94 7.02 8.02 7.30
CA ARG A 94 8.35 7.41 7.17
C ARG A 94 8.40 6.36 6.07
N TYR A 95 7.32 5.63 5.84
CA TYR A 95 7.22 4.62 4.80
C TYR A 95 7.20 5.25 3.39
N ALA A 96 6.38 6.29 3.20
CA ALA A 96 6.38 7.04 1.94
C ALA A 96 7.74 7.70 1.66
N ALA A 97 8.41 8.20 2.70
CA ALA A 97 9.75 8.79 2.56
C ALA A 97 10.80 7.75 2.11
N ALA A 98 10.73 6.51 2.61
CA ALA A 98 11.61 5.42 2.18
C ALA A 98 11.35 5.02 0.73
N ALA A 99 10.07 4.90 0.33
CA ALA A 99 9.68 4.65 -1.05
C ALA A 99 10.19 5.76 -1.99
N GLN A 100 10.07 7.03 -1.60
CA GLN A 100 10.58 8.15 -2.39
C GLN A 100 12.09 8.09 -2.57
N ARG A 101 12.86 7.77 -1.52
CA ARG A 101 14.32 7.60 -1.63
C ARG A 101 14.67 6.46 -2.59
N THR A 102 13.89 5.37 -2.56
CA THR A 102 14.07 4.24 -3.48
C THR A 102 13.82 4.66 -4.92
N LEU A 103 12.72 5.34 -5.22
CA LEU A 103 12.41 5.85 -6.55
C LEU A 103 13.50 6.79 -7.08
N ARG A 104 14.01 7.70 -6.23
CA ARG A 104 15.10 8.62 -6.61
C ARG A 104 16.39 7.89 -6.96
N LEU A 105 16.75 6.86 -6.19
CA LEU A 105 17.94 6.05 -6.47
C LEU A 105 17.85 5.40 -7.85
N PHE A 106 16.71 4.79 -8.17
CA PHE A 106 16.54 4.01 -9.38
C PHE A 106 16.06 4.82 -10.60
N GLN A 107 15.77 6.12 -10.44
CA GLN A 107 15.35 6.97 -11.54
C GLN A 107 16.27 6.89 -12.77
N PRO A 108 17.61 6.98 -12.67
CA PRO A 108 18.48 6.88 -13.84
C PRO A 108 18.41 5.51 -14.54
N GLN A 109 18.05 4.45 -13.80
CA GLN A 109 17.95 3.09 -14.33
C GLN A 109 16.66 2.93 -15.14
N PHE A 110 15.49 3.21 -14.56
CA PHE A 110 14.22 3.03 -15.27
C PHE A 110 14.01 4.06 -16.40
N MET A 111 14.64 5.23 -16.32
CA MET A 111 14.64 6.18 -17.45
C MET A 111 15.44 5.67 -18.66
N ARG A 112 16.48 4.86 -18.44
CA ARG A 112 17.29 4.28 -19.52
C ARG A 112 16.74 2.96 -20.05
N GLN A 113 16.18 2.12 -19.17
CA GLN A 113 15.74 0.77 -19.49
C GLN A 113 14.39 0.46 -18.80
N PRO A 114 13.29 1.12 -19.20
CA PRO A 114 12.00 0.97 -18.55
C PRO A 114 11.46 -0.48 -18.61
N GLY A 115 11.72 -1.20 -19.71
CA GLY A 115 11.22 -2.57 -19.91
C GLY A 115 11.73 -3.62 -18.91
N GLY A 116 12.76 -3.30 -18.13
CA GLY A 116 13.27 -4.18 -17.08
C GLY A 116 13.00 -3.65 -15.66
N CYS A 117 12.07 -2.70 -15.48
CA CYS A 117 11.83 -2.03 -14.21
C CYS A 117 10.33 -1.82 -13.96
N ALA A 118 9.48 -2.77 -14.37
CA ALA A 118 8.02 -2.64 -14.29
C ALA A 118 7.54 -2.37 -12.86
N ALA A 119 8.09 -3.10 -11.87
CA ALA A 119 7.74 -2.89 -10.46
C ALA A 119 8.13 -1.49 -9.94
N LEU A 120 9.25 -0.92 -10.39
CA LEU A 120 9.63 0.45 -10.05
C LEU A 120 8.78 1.49 -10.79
N LEU A 121 8.33 1.19 -11.99
CA LEU A 121 7.42 2.05 -12.75
C LEU A 121 6.00 2.05 -12.14
N GLU A 122 5.52 0.93 -11.66
CA GLU A 122 4.30 0.85 -10.85
C GLU A 122 4.41 1.72 -9.59
N ALA A 123 5.53 1.60 -8.87
CA ALA A 123 5.79 2.46 -7.71
C ALA A 123 5.84 3.94 -8.07
N LEU A 124 6.39 4.30 -9.23
CA LEU A 124 6.41 5.69 -9.73
C LEU A 124 5.01 6.17 -10.10
N GLU A 125 4.21 5.34 -10.75
CA GLU A 125 2.82 5.65 -11.10
C GLU A 125 2.01 5.96 -9.84
N GLU A 126 2.06 5.10 -8.81
CA GLU A 126 1.37 5.34 -7.54
C GLU A 126 1.94 6.55 -6.77
N TRP A 127 3.23 6.88 -6.95
CA TRP A 127 3.79 8.10 -6.38
C TRP A 127 3.24 9.36 -7.03
N LEU A 128 3.07 9.34 -8.35
CA LEU A 128 2.55 10.48 -9.12
C LEU A 128 1.02 10.60 -9.04
N THR A 129 0.35 9.46 -8.96
CA THR A 129 -1.11 9.35 -8.87
C THR A 129 -1.46 8.35 -7.77
N PRO A 130 -1.45 8.79 -6.48
CA PRO A 130 -1.75 7.91 -5.37
C PRO A 130 -3.12 7.25 -5.52
N PRO A 131 -3.26 5.97 -5.13
CA PRO A 131 -4.52 5.28 -5.22
C PRO A 131 -5.58 5.97 -4.37
N ARG A 132 -6.82 5.96 -4.85
CA ARG A 132 -7.97 6.37 -4.03
C ARG A 132 -8.19 5.34 -2.93
N LEU A 133 -8.56 5.81 -1.75
CA LEU A 133 -8.94 4.94 -0.64
C LEU A 133 -10.45 5.03 -0.42
N VAL A 134 -11.13 3.89 -0.54
CA VAL A 134 -12.56 3.74 -0.24
C VAL A 134 -12.69 3.02 1.08
N LEU A 135 -13.26 3.69 2.08
CA LEU A 135 -13.54 3.12 3.39
C LEU A 135 -15.05 2.92 3.53
N LEU A 136 -15.48 1.70 3.82
CA LEU A 136 -16.86 1.37 4.18
C LEU A 136 -16.95 1.13 5.68
N ARG A 137 -17.83 1.86 6.38
CA ARG A 137 -18.10 1.69 7.82
C ARG A 137 -19.58 1.50 8.04
N GLY A 138 -19.99 0.58 8.91
CA GLY A 138 -21.39 0.34 9.24
C GLY A 138 -21.69 -1.08 9.75
N PRO A 139 -22.96 -1.49 9.73
CA PRO A 139 -23.36 -2.87 10.07
C PRO A 139 -22.72 -3.89 9.14
N GLU A 140 -22.24 -5.00 9.71
CA GLU A 140 -21.44 -6.02 9.01
C GLU A 140 -22.10 -6.52 7.71
N SER A 141 -23.36 -6.94 7.79
CA SER A 141 -24.08 -7.47 6.61
C SER A 141 -24.20 -6.47 5.47
N GLU A 142 -24.33 -5.18 5.81
CA GLU A 142 -24.51 -4.13 4.83
C GLU A 142 -23.18 -3.74 4.18
N VAL A 143 -22.10 -3.58 4.97
CA VAL A 143 -20.77 -3.26 4.42
C VAL A 143 -20.27 -4.39 3.51
N LEU A 144 -20.54 -5.66 3.85
CA LEU A 144 -20.22 -6.80 2.99
C LEU A 144 -21.02 -6.81 1.68
N ALA A 145 -22.29 -6.40 1.73
CA ALA A 145 -23.09 -6.25 0.51
C ALA A 145 -22.53 -5.15 -0.41
N TRP A 146 -22.08 -4.03 0.14
CA TRP A 146 -21.42 -2.98 -0.62
C TRP A 146 -20.06 -3.41 -1.15
N GLN A 147 -19.28 -4.16 -0.36
CA GLN A 147 -18.02 -4.74 -0.81
C GLN A 147 -18.19 -5.62 -2.04
N ALA A 148 -19.19 -6.51 -2.03
CA ALA A 148 -19.48 -7.37 -3.16
C ALA A 148 -19.74 -6.55 -4.45
N ARG A 149 -20.50 -5.47 -4.34
CA ARG A 149 -20.77 -4.55 -5.46
C ARG A 149 -19.52 -3.79 -5.92
N LEU A 150 -18.64 -3.34 -4.99
CA LEU A 150 -17.39 -2.68 -5.34
C LEU A 150 -16.46 -3.61 -6.14
N ARG A 151 -16.42 -4.88 -5.80
CA ARG A 151 -15.62 -5.89 -6.54
C ARG A 151 -16.07 -6.04 -8.00
N GLU A 152 -17.36 -5.87 -8.27
CA GLU A 152 -17.90 -5.94 -9.65
C GLU A 152 -17.45 -4.75 -10.52
N LEU A 153 -17.13 -3.60 -9.90
CA LEU A 153 -16.70 -2.40 -10.63
C LEU A 153 -15.26 -2.50 -11.16
N ASN A 154 -14.46 -3.42 -10.63
CA ASN A 154 -13.05 -3.64 -11.05
C ASN A 154 -12.24 -2.34 -11.14
N LEU A 155 -12.20 -1.57 -10.06
CA LEU A 155 -11.61 -0.23 -9.99
C LEU A 155 -10.08 -0.30 -9.95
N SER A 156 -9.40 0.14 -10.99
CA SER A 156 -7.94 0.35 -10.96
C SER A 156 -7.58 1.56 -10.09
N GLY A 157 -6.38 1.54 -9.49
CA GLY A 157 -5.88 2.66 -8.67
C GLY A 157 -6.77 2.98 -7.46
N THR A 158 -7.44 1.97 -6.89
CA THR A 158 -8.33 2.14 -5.75
C THR A 158 -8.07 1.04 -4.72
N LEU A 159 -7.83 1.44 -3.48
CA LEU A 159 -7.77 0.55 -2.33
C LEU A 159 -9.12 0.59 -1.61
N THR A 160 -9.67 -0.56 -1.27
CA THR A 160 -10.97 -0.66 -0.59
C THR A 160 -10.80 -1.36 0.75
N LEU A 161 -11.21 -0.71 1.84
CA LEU A 161 -11.27 -1.32 3.15
C LEU A 161 -12.70 -1.37 3.67
N VAL A 162 -13.07 -2.52 4.18
CA VAL A 162 -14.38 -2.80 4.77
C VAL A 162 -14.22 -2.96 6.25
N LEU A 163 -14.85 -2.06 6.99
CA LEU A 163 -14.68 -1.86 8.41
C LEU A 163 -16.05 -1.96 9.11
N PRO A 164 -16.55 -3.18 9.41
CA PRO A 164 -17.73 -3.35 10.26
C PRO A 164 -17.60 -2.55 11.56
N ASN A 165 -18.71 -2.12 12.15
CA ASN A 165 -18.69 -1.37 13.42
C ASN A 165 -17.93 -2.09 14.54
N THR A 166 -17.86 -3.42 14.49
CA THR A 166 -17.11 -4.27 15.42
C THR A 166 -15.60 -4.28 15.22
N THR A 167 -15.10 -3.66 14.12
CA THR A 167 -13.66 -3.64 13.80
C THR A 167 -12.91 -2.78 14.81
N THR A 168 -11.83 -3.32 15.35
CA THR A 168 -10.93 -2.67 16.32
C THR A 168 -9.49 -2.61 15.79
N GLY A 169 -8.60 -1.88 16.47
CA GLY A 169 -7.20 -1.77 16.08
C GLY A 169 -6.99 -0.92 14.81
N LEU A 170 -7.86 0.07 14.58
CA LEU A 170 -7.77 0.96 13.44
C LEU A 170 -6.72 2.06 13.67
N PRO A 171 -5.80 2.29 12.71
CA PRO A 171 -5.04 3.52 12.66
C PRO A 171 -5.97 4.75 12.61
N ALA A 172 -5.53 5.88 13.16
CA ALA A 172 -6.35 7.09 13.23
C ALA A 172 -6.87 7.59 11.85
N VAL A 173 -6.15 7.34 10.78
CA VAL A 173 -6.55 7.70 9.41
C VAL A 173 -7.72 6.85 8.89
N LEU A 174 -7.88 5.63 9.40
CA LEU A 174 -8.94 4.70 9.04
C LEU A 174 -10.12 4.75 10.02
N ASP A 175 -9.93 5.33 11.20
CA ASP A 175 -10.95 5.39 12.25
C ASP A 175 -12.06 6.38 11.85
N LYS A 176 -13.16 5.81 11.35
CA LYS A 176 -14.36 6.54 10.95
C LYS A 176 -15.49 6.26 11.93
N PRO A 177 -16.41 7.23 12.16
CA PRO A 177 -17.53 7.05 13.07
C PRO A 177 -18.37 5.81 12.74
N GLU A 178 -18.79 5.10 13.78
CA GLU A 178 -19.79 4.04 13.68
C GLU A 178 -21.15 4.61 13.28
N SER A 179 -21.95 3.81 12.59
CA SER A 179 -23.26 4.24 12.10
C SER A 179 -24.23 3.04 12.02
N ASP A 180 -25.52 3.30 12.15
CA ASP A 180 -26.59 2.31 11.97
C ASP A 180 -26.83 1.95 10.49
N GLN A 181 -26.19 2.65 9.57
CA GLN A 181 -26.20 2.39 8.12
C GLN A 181 -24.79 2.45 7.56
N VAL A 182 -24.60 1.96 6.33
CA VAL A 182 -23.29 2.05 5.66
C VAL A 182 -23.00 3.50 5.29
N ASN A 183 -21.83 3.94 5.69
CA ASN A 183 -21.20 5.15 5.19
C ASN A 183 -19.94 4.78 4.40
N ALA A 184 -19.75 5.40 3.25
CA ALA A 184 -18.54 5.30 2.45
C ALA A 184 -17.77 6.62 2.43
N TRP A 185 -16.48 6.57 2.68
CA TRP A 185 -15.55 7.69 2.48
C TRP A 185 -14.66 7.41 1.29
N VAL A 186 -14.60 8.34 0.36
CA VAL A 186 -13.65 8.30 -0.76
C VAL A 186 -12.58 9.34 -0.47
N CYS A 187 -11.35 8.87 -0.28
CA CYS A 187 -10.22 9.70 0.09
C CYS A 187 -9.16 9.73 -1.02
N SER A 188 -8.56 10.91 -1.21
CA SER A 188 -7.38 11.12 -2.04
C SER A 188 -6.28 11.76 -1.18
N GLY A 189 -5.19 11.04 -0.97
CA GLY A 189 -4.16 11.44 -0.02
C GLY A 189 -4.75 11.60 1.40
N VAL A 190 -4.60 12.79 1.98
CA VAL A 190 -5.07 13.10 3.34
C VAL A 190 -6.51 13.66 3.40
N SER A 191 -7.14 13.88 2.26
CA SER A 191 -8.47 14.49 2.18
C SER A 191 -9.51 13.45 1.79
N CYS A 192 -10.63 13.43 2.52
CA CYS A 192 -11.77 12.59 2.20
C CYS A 192 -12.98 13.45 1.85
N LEU A 193 -13.83 12.97 0.96
CA LEU A 193 -15.17 13.53 0.76
C LEU A 193 -16.02 13.34 2.01
N ALA A 194 -17.10 14.11 2.11
CA ALA A 194 -18.14 13.86 3.10
C ALA A 194 -18.67 12.42 2.94
N PRO A 195 -19.10 11.77 4.03
CA PRO A 195 -19.59 10.39 3.96
C PRO A 195 -20.77 10.27 2.99
N LEU A 196 -20.74 9.20 2.20
CA LEU A 196 -21.76 8.85 1.22
C LEU A 196 -22.62 7.74 1.81
N GLU A 197 -23.91 8.01 1.97
CA GLU A 197 -24.87 7.11 2.60
C GLU A 197 -25.65 6.27 1.58
N HIS A 198 -25.51 6.56 0.27
CA HIS A 198 -26.26 5.91 -0.78
C HIS A 198 -25.35 5.33 -1.86
N TRP A 199 -25.54 4.07 -2.17
CA TRP A 199 -24.76 3.36 -3.19
C TRP A 199 -24.68 4.09 -4.53
N PRO A 200 -25.78 4.61 -5.14
CA PRO A 200 -25.69 5.27 -6.44
C PRO A 200 -24.78 6.50 -6.46
N GLN A 201 -24.61 7.17 -5.31
CA GLN A 201 -23.69 8.30 -5.18
C GLN A 201 -22.23 7.82 -5.19
N LEU A 202 -21.94 6.77 -4.42
CA LEU A 202 -20.60 6.15 -4.40
C LEU A 202 -20.22 5.64 -5.78
N GLU A 203 -21.07 4.84 -6.42
CA GLU A 203 -20.85 4.27 -7.73
C GLU A 203 -20.55 5.32 -8.79
N ARG A 204 -21.35 6.40 -8.83
CA ARG A 204 -21.12 7.53 -9.73
C ARG A 204 -19.74 8.15 -9.52
N ILE A 205 -19.37 8.47 -8.27
CA ILE A 205 -18.07 9.09 -7.94
C ILE A 205 -16.90 8.17 -8.32
N LEU A 206 -17.06 6.87 -8.15
CA LEU A 206 -15.99 5.91 -8.47
C LEU A 206 -15.82 5.70 -9.98
N LEU A 207 -16.89 5.81 -10.75
CA LEU A 207 -16.87 5.68 -12.21
C LEU A 207 -16.54 6.98 -12.94
N GLU A 208 -16.82 8.14 -12.34
CA GLU A 208 -16.35 9.43 -12.83
C GLU A 208 -14.85 9.55 -12.57
N GLN A 209 -14.03 9.51 -13.62
CA GLN A 209 -12.55 9.43 -13.54
C GLN A 209 -11.88 10.75 -13.11
N ASP A 210 -12.63 11.79 -12.75
CA ASP A 210 -12.09 13.12 -12.47
C ASP A 210 -12.16 13.48 -10.97
N PHE A 211 -11.13 13.07 -10.23
CA PHE A 211 -10.61 13.89 -9.14
C PHE A 211 -9.35 14.59 -9.65
N GLY A 212 -9.54 15.78 -10.26
CA GLY A 212 -8.47 16.66 -10.68
C GLY A 212 -7.65 17.20 -9.51
#